data_1f3b92fe52971a2b48e012272dff620d
#
_entry.id   1f3b92fe52971a2b48e012272dff620d
#
_cell.length_a   1.000
_cell.length_b   1.000
_cell.length_c   1.000
_cell.angle_alpha   90.00
_cell.angle_beta   90.00
_cell.angle_gamma   90.00
#
_symmetry.space_group_name_H-M   'P 1'
#
loop_
_entity.id
_entity.type
_entity.pdbx_description
1 polymer ?
#
loop_
_entity_poly.entity_id
_entity_poly.type
_entity_poly.pdbx_seq_one_letter_code
_entity_poly.pdbx_strand_id
1 'polypeptide(L)'
;HAQVAELAFTYQNDRLESRVRDLAGQLDSDFLMPLDVADDRQIDALPAAIQSRWDGLDIIVHAIAHAPRDHLDGDYLENLTREGFSQAHDISSYSLAAMGKALRPLLTERSAILTLTYLGAERAMPNYNVMGVAKASLEANVRYMAYAMGPSGVRVNAVSAGAIRTLAASGIGDFRKLLDQAEKMSPLRKNVTTEEVGNTAAFLCSDLASGITGEVVYVDAGANFTVAVDV
;
A
#
# COMPACT_ATOMS: atom_id res chain seq x y z
N HIS A 1 -1.88 13.24 -11.17
CA HIS A 1 -2.09 14.63 -11.66
C HIS A 1 -1.47 14.86 -13.05
N ALA A 2 -0.26 14.38 -13.31
CA ALA A 2 0.32 14.49 -14.66
C ALA A 2 -0.43 13.70 -15.75
N GLN A 3 -1.38 12.85 -15.38
CA GLN A 3 -2.15 11.96 -16.26
C GLN A 3 -3.66 12.28 -16.29
N VAL A 4 -4.10 13.40 -15.70
CA VAL A 4 -5.50 13.86 -15.70
C VAL A 4 -6.46 12.79 -15.19
N ALA A 5 -6.39 12.49 -13.90
CA ALA A 5 -7.36 11.63 -13.21
C ALA A 5 -8.14 12.48 -12.19
N GLU A 6 -9.45 12.25 -12.09
CA GLU A 6 -10.22 12.71 -10.94
C GLU A 6 -9.87 11.82 -9.74
N LEU A 7 -9.63 12.44 -8.59
CA LEU A 7 -9.17 11.75 -7.41
C LEU A 7 -10.21 11.80 -6.28
N ALA A 8 -10.36 10.68 -5.57
CA ALA A 8 -11.04 10.63 -4.29
C ALA A 8 -10.06 10.14 -3.23
N PHE A 9 -10.22 10.65 -2.01
CA PHE A 9 -9.38 10.25 -0.89
C PHE A 9 -10.23 9.72 0.25
N THR A 10 -9.65 8.77 1.00
CA THR A 10 -10.25 8.30 2.24
C THR A 10 -9.38 8.69 3.43
N TYR A 11 -10.00 8.83 4.59
CA TYR A 11 -9.33 9.08 5.85
C TYR A 11 -9.94 8.22 6.96
N GLN A 12 -9.10 7.72 7.88
CA GLN A 12 -9.52 6.77 8.89
C GLN A 12 -10.46 7.37 9.94
N ASN A 13 -10.20 8.61 10.36
CA ASN A 13 -10.94 9.26 11.43
C ASN A 13 -10.88 10.79 11.32
N ASP A 14 -11.72 11.49 12.08
CA ASP A 14 -11.86 12.95 12.06
C ASP A 14 -10.54 13.71 12.33
N ARG A 15 -9.59 13.11 13.08
CA ARG A 15 -8.29 13.73 13.34
C ARG A 15 -7.43 13.84 12.08
N LEU A 16 -7.65 12.95 11.13
CA LEU A 16 -6.91 12.93 9.87
C LEU A 16 -7.63 13.70 8.76
N GLU A 17 -8.93 13.97 8.90
CA GLU A 17 -9.75 14.60 7.87
C GLU A 17 -9.14 15.92 7.39
N SER A 18 -8.85 16.86 8.30
CA SER A 18 -8.30 18.19 7.93
C SER A 18 -7.02 18.06 7.11
N ARG A 19 -6.09 17.20 7.56
CA ARG A 19 -4.83 16.96 6.86
C ARG A 19 -5.04 16.35 5.47
N VAL A 20 -5.94 15.36 5.35
CA VAL A 20 -6.24 14.73 4.05
C VAL A 20 -6.90 15.74 3.13
N ARG A 21 -7.80 16.58 3.65
CA ARG A 21 -8.46 17.66 2.90
C ARG A 21 -7.46 18.67 2.34
N ASP A 22 -6.49 19.09 3.16
CA ASP A 22 -5.43 20.02 2.73
C ASP A 22 -4.56 19.43 1.61
N LEU A 23 -4.23 18.12 1.71
CA LEU A 23 -3.45 17.43 0.68
C LEU A 23 -4.25 17.18 -0.59
N ALA A 24 -5.53 16.80 -0.46
CA ALA A 24 -6.44 16.61 -1.59
C ALA A 24 -6.66 17.91 -2.37
N GLY A 25 -6.82 19.03 -1.65
CA GLY A 25 -6.96 20.37 -2.27
C GLY A 25 -5.73 20.78 -3.10
N GLN A 26 -4.52 20.33 -2.76
CA GLN A 26 -3.32 20.55 -3.58
C GLN A 26 -3.36 19.76 -4.91
N LEU A 27 -4.26 18.80 -5.02
CA LEU A 27 -4.47 17.95 -6.19
C LEU A 27 -5.84 18.23 -6.84
N ASP A 28 -6.44 19.38 -6.54
CA ASP A 28 -7.75 19.82 -7.04
C ASP A 28 -8.89 18.82 -6.75
N SER A 29 -8.80 18.09 -5.63
CA SER A 29 -9.83 17.15 -5.20
C SER A 29 -10.54 17.63 -3.93
N ASP A 30 -11.86 17.56 -3.96
CA ASP A 30 -12.74 17.79 -2.82
C ASP A 30 -13.54 16.54 -2.41
N PHE A 31 -13.30 15.41 -3.10
CA PHE A 31 -14.00 14.16 -2.85
C PHE A 31 -13.29 13.35 -1.75
N LEU A 32 -13.79 13.49 -0.53
CA LEU A 32 -13.25 12.80 0.64
C LEU A 32 -14.32 11.94 1.30
N MET A 33 -13.93 10.76 1.77
CA MET A 33 -14.82 9.80 2.43
C MET A 33 -14.14 9.27 3.72
N PRO A 34 -14.88 9.14 4.83
CA PRO A 34 -14.39 8.42 5.99
C PRO A 34 -14.26 6.93 5.66
N LEU A 35 -13.16 6.31 6.07
CA LEU A 35 -12.91 4.88 5.90
C LEU A 35 -11.96 4.38 6.97
N ASP A 36 -12.50 3.75 8.01
CA ASP A 36 -11.75 2.82 8.85
C ASP A 36 -11.94 1.41 8.29
N VAL A 37 -10.88 0.82 7.76
CA VAL A 37 -10.93 -0.52 7.15
C VAL A 37 -11.11 -1.65 8.15
N ALA A 38 -11.09 -1.37 9.45
CA ALA A 38 -11.48 -2.28 10.51
C ALA A 38 -13.00 -2.27 10.77
N ASP A 39 -13.78 -1.44 10.07
CA ASP A 39 -15.24 -1.37 10.15
C ASP A 39 -15.87 -1.75 8.80
N ASP A 40 -16.38 -2.98 8.70
CA ASP A 40 -17.02 -3.49 7.49
C ASP A 40 -18.16 -2.58 6.99
N ARG A 41 -18.88 -1.89 7.89
CA ARG A 41 -19.97 -0.96 7.49
C ARG A 41 -19.43 0.21 6.68
N GLN A 42 -18.23 0.69 6.98
CA GLN A 42 -17.60 1.77 6.22
C GLN A 42 -17.09 1.25 4.87
N ILE A 43 -16.56 0.03 4.82
CA ILE A 43 -16.18 -0.62 3.54
C ILE A 43 -17.42 -0.81 2.67
N ASP A 44 -18.52 -1.31 3.22
CA ASP A 44 -19.77 -1.57 2.51
C ASP A 44 -20.46 -0.27 2.03
N ALA A 45 -20.18 0.86 2.66
CA ALA A 45 -20.70 2.17 2.25
C ALA A 45 -19.94 2.79 1.06
N LEU A 46 -18.70 2.36 0.78
CA LEU A 46 -17.86 2.94 -0.28
C LEU A 46 -18.51 2.92 -1.67
N PRO A 47 -19.13 1.82 -2.15
CA PRO A 47 -19.73 1.80 -3.48
C PRO A 47 -20.78 2.90 -3.66
N ALA A 48 -21.67 3.06 -2.70
CA ALA A 48 -22.72 4.09 -2.77
C ALA A 48 -22.14 5.51 -2.70
N ALA A 49 -21.11 5.72 -1.88
CA ALA A 49 -20.43 7.02 -1.79
C ALA A 49 -19.75 7.36 -3.12
N ILE A 50 -19.05 6.41 -3.76
CA ILE A 50 -18.42 6.61 -5.06
C ILE A 50 -19.45 6.87 -6.16
N GLN A 51 -20.54 6.08 -6.21
CA GLN A 51 -21.61 6.22 -7.19
C GLN A 51 -22.38 7.56 -7.08
N SER A 52 -22.28 8.24 -5.95
CA SER A 52 -22.85 9.59 -5.83
C SER A 52 -22.17 10.61 -6.75
N ARG A 53 -20.98 10.28 -7.27
CA ARG A 53 -20.18 11.20 -8.08
C ARG A 53 -19.64 10.59 -9.38
N TRP A 54 -19.37 9.28 -9.41
CA TRP A 54 -18.82 8.57 -10.56
C TRP A 54 -19.64 7.33 -10.91
N ASP A 55 -19.79 7.07 -12.19
CA ASP A 55 -20.50 5.86 -12.69
C ASP A 55 -19.66 4.59 -12.60
N GLY A 56 -18.33 4.73 -12.47
CA GLY A 56 -17.37 3.63 -12.39
C GLY A 56 -16.08 4.05 -11.74
N LEU A 57 -15.16 3.09 -11.55
CA LEU A 57 -13.89 3.29 -10.88
C LEU A 57 -12.76 2.63 -11.67
N ASP A 58 -11.84 3.43 -12.20
CA ASP A 58 -10.72 2.95 -13.01
C ASP A 58 -9.54 2.50 -12.15
N ILE A 59 -9.29 3.16 -11.03
CA ILE A 59 -8.09 2.92 -10.22
C ILE A 59 -8.43 2.87 -8.73
N ILE A 60 -7.91 1.85 -8.05
CA ILE A 60 -7.87 1.78 -6.59
C ILE A 60 -6.40 1.75 -6.14
N VAL A 61 -6.01 2.70 -5.30
CA VAL A 61 -4.71 2.69 -4.63
C VAL A 61 -4.93 2.40 -3.15
N HIS A 62 -4.55 1.21 -2.73
CA HIS A 62 -4.58 0.77 -1.34
C HIS A 62 -3.23 1.08 -0.68
N ALA A 63 -3.15 2.17 0.05
CA ALA A 63 -1.93 2.61 0.75
C ALA A 63 -2.14 2.56 2.28
N ILE A 64 -2.65 1.42 2.79
CA ILE A 64 -3.07 1.23 4.18
C ILE A 64 -2.19 0.17 4.82
N ALA A 65 -1.71 0.46 6.03
CA ALA A 65 -1.05 -0.52 6.88
C ALA A 65 -1.07 -0.05 8.33
N HIS A 66 -1.21 -0.99 9.25
CA HIS A 66 -1.09 -0.75 10.68
C HIS A 66 -0.64 -2.02 11.40
N ALA A 67 0.23 -1.86 12.39
CA ALA A 67 0.50 -2.84 13.44
C ALA A 67 0.71 -2.11 14.76
N PRO A 68 0.36 -2.69 15.91
CA PRO A 68 0.71 -2.13 17.21
C PRO A 68 2.23 -1.98 17.33
N ARG A 69 2.68 -0.85 17.88
CA ARG A 69 4.11 -0.49 17.89
C ARG A 69 4.98 -1.49 18.65
N ASP A 70 4.48 -1.99 19.77
CA ASP A 70 5.13 -3.01 20.60
C ASP A 70 5.31 -4.35 19.89
N HIS A 71 4.61 -4.60 18.79
CA HIS A 71 4.76 -5.78 17.96
C HIS A 71 5.74 -5.60 16.78
N LEU A 72 6.31 -4.41 16.63
CA LEU A 72 7.30 -4.12 15.60
C LEU A 72 8.73 -4.24 16.14
N ASP A 73 8.98 -3.77 17.37
CA ASP A 73 10.31 -3.69 17.97
C ASP A 73 10.70 -5.01 18.67
N GLY A 74 12.01 -5.22 18.88
CA GLY A 74 12.56 -6.30 19.69
C GLY A 74 12.43 -7.71 19.10
N ASP A 75 12.36 -8.70 19.96
CA ASP A 75 12.21 -10.10 19.56
C ASP A 75 10.81 -10.39 19.06
N TYR A 76 10.71 -11.02 17.89
CA TYR A 76 9.44 -11.30 17.23
C TYR A 76 8.55 -12.22 18.07
N LEU A 77 9.10 -13.28 18.66
CA LEU A 77 8.31 -14.27 19.39
C LEU A 77 7.91 -13.78 20.78
N GLU A 78 8.77 -13.03 21.46
CA GLU A 78 8.47 -12.49 22.78
C GLU A 78 7.33 -11.46 22.75
N ASN A 79 7.27 -10.65 21.69
CA ASN A 79 6.28 -9.59 21.54
C ASN A 79 5.02 -10.02 20.77
N LEU A 80 4.97 -11.26 20.27
CA LEU A 80 3.85 -11.75 19.47
C LEU A 80 2.63 -12.04 20.35
N THR A 81 1.51 -11.39 20.06
CA THR A 81 0.20 -11.74 20.63
C THR A 81 -0.80 -12.08 19.52
N ARG A 82 -1.85 -12.85 19.87
CA ARG A 82 -2.92 -13.17 18.94
C ARG A 82 -3.64 -11.92 18.44
N GLU A 83 -3.89 -10.98 19.33
CA GLU A 83 -4.59 -9.74 19.06
C GLU A 83 -3.78 -8.85 18.11
N GLY A 84 -2.50 -8.64 18.40
CA GLY A 84 -1.63 -7.81 17.56
C GLY A 84 -1.38 -8.44 16.19
N PHE A 85 -1.23 -9.77 16.12
CA PHE A 85 -1.12 -10.51 14.87
C PHE A 85 -2.41 -10.35 14.03
N SER A 86 -3.58 -10.56 14.65
CA SER A 86 -4.87 -10.42 13.97
C SER A 86 -5.09 -9.02 13.46
N GLN A 87 -4.83 -7.99 14.29
CA GLN A 87 -5.00 -6.60 13.90
C GLN A 87 -4.07 -6.20 12.74
N ALA A 88 -2.80 -6.62 12.78
CA ALA A 88 -1.87 -6.32 11.70
C ALA A 88 -2.32 -6.94 10.37
N HIS A 89 -2.82 -8.18 10.38
CA HIS A 89 -3.31 -8.85 9.18
C HIS A 89 -4.64 -8.29 8.70
N ASP A 90 -5.55 -7.99 9.61
CA ASP A 90 -6.85 -7.41 9.30
C ASP A 90 -6.68 -6.07 8.55
N ILE A 91 -5.94 -5.14 9.14
CA ILE A 91 -5.76 -3.81 8.56
C ILE A 91 -4.80 -3.81 7.37
N SER A 92 -3.69 -4.58 7.42
CA SER A 92 -2.61 -4.44 6.43
C SER A 92 -2.69 -5.45 5.29
N SER A 93 -3.59 -6.43 5.34
CA SER A 93 -3.72 -7.47 4.33
C SER A 93 -5.17 -7.71 3.91
N TYR A 94 -6.06 -8.07 4.85
CA TYR A 94 -7.46 -8.36 4.57
C TYR A 94 -8.18 -7.18 3.95
N SER A 95 -7.91 -5.97 4.42
CA SER A 95 -8.56 -4.73 3.94
C SER A 95 -8.44 -4.54 2.41
N LEU A 96 -7.32 -4.95 1.78
CA LEU A 96 -7.18 -4.92 0.31
C LEU A 96 -8.24 -5.80 -0.35
N ALA A 97 -8.40 -7.03 0.12
CA ALA A 97 -9.36 -7.97 -0.44
C ALA A 97 -10.81 -7.55 -0.15
N ALA A 98 -11.07 -7.02 1.05
CA ALA A 98 -12.38 -6.51 1.44
C ALA A 98 -12.81 -5.32 0.57
N MET A 99 -11.92 -4.34 0.39
CA MET A 99 -12.18 -3.19 -0.50
C MET A 99 -12.35 -3.65 -1.96
N GLY A 100 -11.49 -4.54 -2.45
CA GLY A 100 -11.61 -5.11 -3.79
C GLY A 100 -12.94 -5.83 -4.01
N LYS A 101 -13.43 -6.58 -3.01
CA LYS A 101 -14.75 -7.24 -3.03
C LYS A 101 -15.88 -6.21 -3.07
N ALA A 102 -15.86 -5.22 -2.19
CA ALA A 102 -16.91 -4.21 -2.08
C ALA A 102 -17.00 -3.35 -3.36
N LEU A 103 -15.86 -2.95 -3.90
CA LEU A 103 -15.79 -2.07 -5.08
C LEU A 103 -15.86 -2.80 -6.41
N ARG A 104 -15.81 -4.14 -6.42
CA ARG A 104 -15.86 -4.95 -7.65
C ARG A 104 -16.99 -4.56 -8.62
N PRO A 105 -18.21 -4.25 -8.18
CA PRO A 105 -19.30 -3.86 -9.08
C PRO A 105 -19.06 -2.56 -9.85
N LEU A 106 -18.14 -1.71 -9.39
CA LEU A 106 -17.79 -0.43 -10.01
C LEU A 106 -16.59 -0.52 -10.96
N LEU A 107 -15.88 -1.65 -10.95
CA LEU A 107 -14.68 -1.82 -11.77
C LEU A 107 -15.06 -2.18 -13.21
N THR A 108 -14.26 -1.68 -14.14
CA THR A 108 -14.35 -1.94 -15.58
C THR A 108 -13.26 -2.91 -16.04
N GLU A 109 -13.31 -3.37 -17.27
CA GLU A 109 -12.27 -4.21 -17.89
C GLU A 109 -10.88 -3.56 -18.00
N ARG A 110 -10.78 -2.26 -17.71
CA ARG A 110 -9.51 -1.50 -17.74
C ARG A 110 -9.02 -1.11 -16.34
N SER A 111 -9.78 -1.46 -15.33
CA SER A 111 -9.46 -1.03 -13.97
C SER A 111 -8.18 -1.68 -13.45
N ALA A 112 -7.48 -0.92 -12.59
CA ALA A 112 -6.28 -1.36 -11.91
C ALA A 112 -6.41 -1.17 -10.39
N ILE A 113 -5.99 -2.19 -9.65
CA ILE A 113 -5.83 -2.13 -8.19
C ILE A 113 -4.35 -2.19 -7.88
N LEU A 114 -3.88 -1.25 -7.10
CA LEU A 114 -2.49 -1.14 -6.67
C LEU A 114 -2.40 -1.12 -5.15
N THR A 115 -1.45 -1.85 -4.58
CA THR A 115 -1.11 -1.74 -3.17
C THR A 115 0.38 -1.46 -2.97
N LEU A 116 0.74 -1.04 -1.75
CA LEU A 116 2.12 -0.79 -1.36
C LEU A 116 2.59 -1.86 -0.39
N THR A 117 3.73 -2.46 -0.71
CA THR A 117 4.41 -3.44 0.13
C THR A 117 5.86 -3.02 0.42
N TYR A 118 6.61 -3.88 1.07
CA TYR A 118 7.99 -3.63 1.43
C TYR A 118 8.79 -4.94 1.44
N LEU A 119 10.08 -4.88 1.20
CA LEU A 119 11.01 -6.02 1.19
C LEU A 119 10.90 -6.92 2.42
N GLY A 120 10.42 -6.39 3.55
CA GLY A 120 10.13 -7.16 4.76
C GLY A 120 9.06 -8.26 4.59
N ALA A 121 8.33 -8.29 3.47
CA ALA A 121 7.44 -9.41 3.11
C ALA A 121 8.21 -10.68 2.72
N GLU A 122 9.42 -10.53 2.19
CA GLU A 122 10.27 -11.65 1.72
C GLU A 122 11.46 -11.92 2.63
N ARG A 123 11.95 -10.91 3.34
CA ARG A 123 13.14 -10.98 4.18
C ARG A 123 12.83 -10.50 5.59
N ALA A 124 13.33 -11.21 6.60
CA ALA A 124 13.26 -10.73 7.97
C ALA A 124 14.02 -9.41 8.13
N MET A 125 13.29 -8.36 8.46
CA MET A 125 13.85 -7.02 8.67
C MET A 125 13.76 -6.65 10.14
N PRO A 126 14.83 -6.15 10.76
CA PRO A 126 14.77 -5.65 12.13
C PRO A 126 13.67 -4.59 12.32
N ASN A 127 12.98 -4.65 13.44
CA ASN A 127 11.91 -3.71 13.82
C ASN A 127 10.72 -3.67 12.82
N TYR A 128 10.50 -4.77 12.10
CA TYR A 128 9.37 -4.90 11.17
C TYR A 128 8.45 -6.09 11.52
N ASN A 129 8.96 -7.11 12.15
CA ASN A 129 8.30 -8.25 12.80
C ASN A 129 6.94 -8.63 12.20
N VAL A 130 5.84 -8.46 12.96
CA VAL A 130 4.48 -8.85 12.52
C VAL A 130 4.04 -8.16 11.23
N MET A 131 4.53 -6.95 10.97
CA MET A 131 4.22 -6.25 9.72
C MET A 131 4.82 -6.97 8.51
N GLY A 132 6.01 -7.57 8.62
CA GLY A 132 6.59 -8.38 7.55
C GLY A 132 5.69 -9.54 7.17
N VAL A 133 5.15 -10.26 8.16
CA VAL A 133 4.22 -11.38 7.95
C VAL A 133 2.90 -10.90 7.33
N ALA A 134 2.38 -9.76 7.80
CA ALA A 134 1.18 -9.15 7.22
C ALA A 134 1.40 -8.69 5.76
N LYS A 135 2.59 -8.16 5.43
CA LYS A 135 2.94 -7.79 4.05
C LYS A 135 3.13 -9.01 3.14
N ALA A 136 3.67 -10.12 3.64
CA ALA A 136 3.71 -11.38 2.88
C ALA A 136 2.28 -11.89 2.55
N SER A 137 1.37 -11.80 3.52
CA SER A 137 -0.06 -12.07 3.31
C SER A 137 -0.68 -11.11 2.28
N LEU A 138 -0.36 -9.82 2.32
CA LEU A 138 -0.82 -8.81 1.36
C LEU A 138 -0.37 -9.15 -0.07
N GLU A 139 0.89 -9.55 -0.27
CA GLU A 139 1.42 -9.95 -1.59
C GLU A 139 0.76 -11.24 -2.11
N ALA A 140 0.42 -12.16 -1.21
CA ALA A 140 -0.40 -13.30 -1.58
C ALA A 140 -1.79 -12.87 -2.05
N ASN A 141 -2.44 -11.93 -1.34
CA ASN A 141 -3.74 -11.36 -1.76
C ASN A 141 -3.66 -10.70 -3.15
N VAL A 142 -2.59 -10.00 -3.49
CA VAL A 142 -2.38 -9.44 -4.83
C VAL A 142 -2.50 -10.54 -5.90
N ARG A 143 -1.82 -11.68 -5.71
CA ARG A 143 -1.84 -12.80 -6.68
C ARG A 143 -3.22 -13.45 -6.77
N TYR A 144 -3.87 -13.72 -5.64
CA TYR A 144 -5.20 -14.33 -5.63
C TYR A 144 -6.28 -13.40 -6.19
N MET A 145 -6.19 -12.10 -5.91
CA MET A 145 -7.10 -11.10 -6.48
C MET A 145 -6.87 -10.94 -7.99
N ALA A 146 -5.62 -10.90 -8.46
CA ALA A 146 -5.30 -10.87 -9.88
C ALA A 146 -5.90 -12.08 -10.61
N TYR A 147 -5.78 -13.28 -10.04
CA TYR A 147 -6.41 -14.48 -10.58
C TYR A 147 -7.95 -14.40 -10.61
N ALA A 148 -8.57 -13.92 -9.54
CA ALA A 148 -10.02 -13.85 -9.40
C ALA A 148 -10.67 -12.73 -10.25
N MET A 149 -9.95 -11.63 -10.49
CA MET A 149 -10.46 -10.46 -11.21
C MET A 149 -9.99 -10.40 -12.68
N GLY A 150 -8.92 -11.10 -13.02
CA GLY A 150 -8.36 -11.15 -14.36
C GLY A 150 -9.37 -11.50 -15.48
N PRO A 151 -10.29 -12.47 -15.30
CA PRO A 151 -11.34 -12.75 -16.29
C PRO A 151 -12.26 -11.56 -16.60
N SER A 152 -12.33 -10.57 -15.71
CA SER A 152 -13.07 -9.31 -15.93
C SER A 152 -12.17 -8.17 -16.43
N GLY A 153 -10.90 -8.44 -16.79
CA GLY A 153 -9.96 -7.44 -17.27
C GLY A 153 -9.28 -6.59 -16.18
N VAL A 154 -9.67 -6.75 -14.91
CA VAL A 154 -9.11 -5.97 -13.79
C VAL A 154 -7.72 -6.48 -13.43
N ARG A 155 -6.74 -5.59 -13.36
CA ARG A 155 -5.37 -5.88 -12.98
C ARG A 155 -5.12 -5.55 -11.51
N VAL A 156 -4.34 -6.37 -10.82
CA VAL A 156 -3.99 -6.17 -9.40
C VAL A 156 -2.48 -6.34 -9.23
N ASN A 157 -1.80 -5.29 -8.78
CA ASN A 157 -0.34 -5.30 -8.61
C ASN A 157 0.07 -4.62 -7.29
N ALA A 158 1.33 -4.79 -6.92
CA ALA A 158 1.94 -4.12 -5.79
C ALA A 158 3.22 -3.39 -6.19
N VAL A 159 3.53 -2.30 -5.49
CA VAL A 159 4.85 -1.69 -5.50
C VAL A 159 5.53 -1.98 -4.16
N SER A 160 6.69 -2.63 -4.21
CA SER A 160 7.60 -2.79 -3.07
C SER A 160 8.54 -1.59 -3.07
N ALA A 161 8.23 -0.61 -2.23
CA ALA A 161 9.01 0.62 -2.14
C ALA A 161 10.21 0.45 -1.21
N GLY A 162 11.35 1.03 -1.56
CA GLY A 162 12.48 1.19 -0.65
C GLY A 162 12.15 2.09 0.54
N ALA A 163 13.09 2.27 1.44
CA ALA A 163 12.90 3.12 2.61
C ALA A 163 12.68 4.60 2.20
N ILE A 164 11.51 5.14 2.53
CA ILE A 164 11.11 6.52 2.24
C ILE A 164 10.61 7.18 3.53
N ARG A 165 10.96 8.44 3.74
CA ARG A 165 10.46 9.24 4.87
C ARG A 165 8.98 9.52 4.67
N THR A 166 8.14 8.76 5.36
CA THR A 166 6.69 8.97 5.41
C THR A 166 6.23 9.11 6.85
N LEU A 167 4.99 9.53 7.04
CA LEU A 167 4.39 9.57 8.38
C LEU A 167 4.34 8.15 9.00
N ALA A 168 3.99 7.14 8.22
CA ALA A 168 3.96 5.74 8.66
C ALA A 168 5.36 5.24 9.07
N ALA A 169 6.40 5.58 8.29
CA ALA A 169 7.78 5.22 8.57
C ALA A 169 8.34 5.87 9.85
N SER A 170 7.78 7.00 10.29
CA SER A 170 8.20 7.67 11.55
C SER A 170 7.92 6.82 12.80
N GLY A 171 7.05 5.81 12.71
CA GLY A 171 6.77 4.85 13.78
C GLY A 171 7.80 3.71 13.91
N ILE A 172 8.69 3.55 12.93
CA ILE A 172 9.73 2.51 12.92
C ILE A 172 10.94 2.99 13.73
N GLY A 173 11.37 2.18 14.70
CA GLY A 173 12.57 2.47 15.48
C GLY A 173 13.82 2.56 14.60
N ASP A 174 14.75 3.46 14.96
CA ASP A 174 16.03 3.65 14.23
C ASP A 174 15.90 3.90 12.71
N PHE A 175 14.77 4.46 12.26
CA PHE A 175 14.48 4.67 10.83
C PHE A 175 15.58 5.43 10.07
N ARG A 176 16.30 6.36 10.74
CA ARG A 176 17.43 7.07 10.12
C ARG A 176 18.57 6.11 9.76
N LYS A 177 18.89 5.18 10.65
CA LYS A 177 19.93 4.16 10.37
C LYS A 177 19.50 3.25 9.22
N LEU A 178 18.21 2.91 9.16
CA LEU A 178 17.65 2.12 8.06
C LEU A 178 17.80 2.85 6.72
N LEU A 179 17.55 4.15 6.65
CA LEU A 179 17.78 4.96 5.45
C LEU A 179 19.26 4.98 5.05
N ASP A 180 20.16 5.21 6.00
CA ASP A 180 21.61 5.26 5.73
C ASP A 180 22.12 3.89 5.24
N GLN A 181 21.61 2.79 5.79
CA GLN A 181 21.96 1.43 5.33
C GLN A 181 21.38 1.14 3.94
N ALA A 182 20.12 1.48 3.68
CA ALA A 182 19.48 1.28 2.39
C ALA A 182 20.23 2.03 1.28
N GLU A 183 20.65 3.27 1.53
CA GLU A 183 21.46 4.05 0.59
C GLU A 183 22.80 3.36 0.28
N LYS A 184 23.50 2.87 1.31
CA LYS A 184 24.78 2.16 1.13
C LYS A 184 24.65 0.82 0.40
N MET A 185 23.55 0.10 0.66
CA MET A 185 23.29 -1.20 0.05
C MET A 185 22.80 -1.08 -1.40
N SER A 186 22.08 -0.03 -1.72
CA SER A 186 21.47 0.10 -3.06
C SER A 186 22.53 0.31 -4.14
N PRO A 187 22.43 -0.37 -5.29
CA PRO A 187 23.30 -0.15 -6.44
C PRO A 187 23.34 1.29 -6.92
N LEU A 188 22.22 1.99 -6.86
CA LEU A 188 22.15 3.39 -7.28
C LEU A 188 22.67 4.37 -6.21
N ARG A 189 23.12 3.86 -5.04
CA ARG A 189 23.70 4.64 -3.93
C ARG A 189 22.80 5.81 -3.49
N LYS A 190 21.51 5.57 -3.45
CA LYS A 190 20.51 6.54 -3.00
C LYS A 190 19.30 5.85 -2.38
N ASN A 191 18.57 6.57 -1.55
CA ASN A 191 17.19 6.21 -1.22
C ASN A 191 16.26 6.67 -2.34
N VAL A 192 15.19 5.92 -2.57
CA VAL A 192 14.16 6.32 -3.55
C VAL A 192 13.29 7.44 -2.99
N THR A 193 12.68 8.17 -3.90
CA THR A 193 11.76 9.26 -3.58
C THR A 193 10.30 8.83 -3.69
N THR A 194 9.40 9.58 -3.07
CA THR A 194 7.94 9.38 -3.25
C THR A 194 7.53 9.56 -4.70
N GLU A 195 8.20 10.43 -5.45
CA GLU A 195 7.95 10.66 -6.88
C GLU A 195 8.32 9.43 -7.72
N GLU A 196 9.47 8.80 -7.46
CA GLU A 196 9.89 7.58 -8.18
C GLU A 196 8.91 6.43 -7.94
N VAL A 197 8.42 6.27 -6.71
CA VAL A 197 7.37 5.29 -6.38
C VAL A 197 6.05 5.67 -7.04
N GLY A 198 5.68 6.95 -7.02
CA GLY A 198 4.48 7.46 -7.66
C GLY A 198 4.47 7.26 -9.18
N ASN A 199 5.61 7.46 -9.85
CA ASN A 199 5.75 7.23 -11.30
C ASN A 199 5.53 5.75 -11.67
N THR A 200 6.07 4.83 -10.87
CA THR A 200 5.83 3.39 -11.06
C THR A 200 4.37 3.03 -10.77
N ALA A 201 3.78 3.60 -9.74
CA ALA A 201 2.38 3.42 -9.43
C ALA A 201 1.48 3.91 -10.57
N ALA A 202 1.74 5.10 -11.12
CA ALA A 202 1.03 5.65 -12.26
C ALA A 202 1.17 4.76 -13.52
N PHE A 203 2.37 4.25 -13.80
CA PHE A 203 2.60 3.28 -14.87
C PHE A 203 1.76 2.01 -14.69
N LEU A 204 1.81 1.38 -13.50
CA LEU A 204 1.06 0.16 -13.22
C LEU A 204 -0.46 0.36 -13.26
N CYS A 205 -0.94 1.55 -12.95
CA CYS A 205 -2.35 1.91 -13.04
C CYS A 205 -2.80 2.30 -14.45
N SER A 206 -1.88 2.57 -15.37
CA SER A 206 -2.18 2.98 -16.75
C SER A 206 -2.30 1.80 -17.71
N ASP A 207 -2.84 2.07 -18.91
CA ASP A 207 -2.92 1.10 -20.00
C ASP A 207 -1.54 0.63 -20.52
N LEU A 208 -0.48 1.36 -20.22
CA LEU A 208 0.90 0.95 -20.54
C LEU A 208 1.30 -0.35 -19.85
N ALA A 209 0.65 -0.67 -18.72
CA ALA A 209 0.83 -1.90 -17.97
C ALA A 209 -0.26 -2.95 -18.22
N SER A 210 -0.95 -2.90 -19.36
CA SER A 210 -2.09 -3.79 -19.69
C SER A 210 -1.77 -5.29 -19.64
N GLY A 211 -0.51 -5.68 -19.80
CA GLY A 211 -0.05 -7.07 -19.71
C GLY A 211 0.50 -7.45 -18.33
N ILE A 212 0.39 -6.58 -17.29
CA ILE A 212 0.99 -6.80 -15.97
C ILE A 212 -0.11 -6.95 -14.93
N THR A 213 -0.18 -8.12 -14.28
CA THR A 213 -1.08 -8.39 -13.16
C THR A 213 -0.52 -9.48 -12.25
N GLY A 214 -0.77 -9.39 -10.96
CA GLY A 214 -0.26 -10.31 -9.95
C GLY A 214 1.20 -10.06 -9.54
N GLU A 215 1.80 -8.95 -9.99
CA GLU A 215 3.21 -8.66 -9.82
C GLU A 215 3.50 -7.75 -8.62
N VAL A 216 4.68 -7.95 -8.05
CA VAL A 216 5.30 -7.05 -7.06
C VAL A 216 6.50 -6.38 -7.74
N VAL A 217 6.37 -5.09 -8.02
CA VAL A 217 7.42 -4.30 -8.68
C VAL A 217 8.25 -3.55 -7.66
N TYR A 218 9.56 -3.80 -7.65
CA TYR A 218 10.48 -3.14 -6.73
C TYR A 218 10.86 -1.75 -7.21
N VAL A 219 10.72 -0.77 -6.32
CA VAL A 219 11.20 0.61 -6.48
C VAL A 219 12.05 0.95 -5.26
N ASP A 220 13.28 0.47 -5.24
CA ASP A 220 14.17 0.49 -4.07
C ASP A 220 15.64 0.78 -4.42
N ALA A 221 15.88 1.35 -5.59
CA ALA A 221 17.22 1.62 -6.12
C ALA A 221 18.11 0.35 -6.24
N GLY A 222 17.48 -0.85 -6.33
CA GLY A 222 18.12 -2.14 -6.49
C GLY A 222 18.51 -2.82 -5.15
N ALA A 223 18.08 -2.30 -4.02
CA ALA A 223 18.44 -2.85 -2.71
C ALA A 223 17.92 -4.27 -2.48
N ASN A 224 16.82 -4.69 -3.13
CA ASN A 224 16.19 -6.00 -2.91
C ASN A 224 17.09 -7.19 -3.26
N PHE A 225 17.96 -7.08 -4.25
CA PHE A 225 18.82 -8.19 -4.71
C PHE A 225 20.28 -8.09 -4.20
N THR A 226 20.62 -7.03 -3.48
CA THR A 226 21.98 -6.87 -2.93
C THR A 226 22.11 -7.47 -1.55
N VAL A 227 23.35 -7.83 -1.20
CA VAL A 227 23.73 -8.24 0.15
C VAL A 227 24.53 -7.10 0.78
N ALA A 228 24.25 -6.79 2.05
CA ALA A 228 25.06 -5.85 2.79
C ALA A 228 26.49 -6.39 2.87
N VAL A 229 27.45 -5.66 2.30
CA VAL A 229 28.87 -5.92 2.47
C VAL A 229 29.45 -4.72 3.19
N ASP A 230 29.99 -4.92 4.37
CA ASP A 230 30.81 -3.90 5.01
C ASP A 230 32.06 -3.71 4.15
N VAL A 231 32.09 -2.63 3.36
CA VAL A 231 33.25 -2.23 2.55
C VAL A 231 33.86 -1.01 3.19
#